data_9d6f76074606e57ea0af6e4ce6f42e7e
#
_entry.id   9d6f76074606e57ea0af6e4ce6f42e7e
#
_cell.length_a   1.000
_cell.length_b   1.000
_cell.length_c   1.000
_cell.angle_alpha   90.00
_cell.angle_beta   90.00
_cell.angle_gamma   90.00
#
_symmetry.space_group_name_H-M   'P 1'
#
loop_
_entity.id
_entity.type
_entity.pdbx_description
1 polymer ?
#
loop_
_entity_poly.entity_id
_entity_poly.type
_entity_poly.pdbx_seq_one_letter_code
_entity_poly.pdbx_strand_id
1 'polypeptide(L)'
;YPQGWLSENIEQGGQKQASWRTNPEIAGLSSCMGDIGTHCENLIEYITGLEITELCADLTTFVKGRGLDDDGSILLKLGKNTRGILWASQIAIGEENCLNIRVYGEKGSLEWHQKEPNTLLVHWLNKPTELKRTATPFVGKTSISNTRLPAGHPEGYIEAFANIYNNFANALSNKILKKTNKSTKYDYPNVDD
;
A
#
# COMPACT_ATOMS: atom_id res chain seq x y z
N TYR A 1 2.66 0.08 8.10
CA TYR A 1 1.33 -0.55 8.01
C TYR A 1 1.04 -1.38 9.26
N PRO A 2 0.61 -0.75 10.35
CA PRO A 2 0.24 -1.49 11.55
C PRO A 2 -1.22 -1.97 11.52
N GLN A 3 -1.42 -3.18 12.06
CA GLN A 3 -2.67 -3.83 12.38
C GLN A 3 -2.53 -4.51 13.75
N GLY A 4 -3.59 -4.69 14.50
CA GLY A 4 -3.57 -5.31 15.84
C GLY A 4 -4.33 -6.63 15.94
N TRP A 5 -4.86 -7.16 14.83
CA TRP A 5 -5.80 -8.28 14.86
C TRP A 5 -5.17 -9.65 15.16
N LEU A 6 -3.84 -9.79 15.00
CA LEU A 6 -3.09 -11.01 15.28
C LEU A 6 -2.27 -10.94 16.58
N SER A 7 -2.60 -10.03 17.50
CA SER A 7 -1.89 -9.86 18.77
C SER A 7 -2.04 -11.05 19.72
N GLU A 8 -2.98 -11.96 19.47
CA GLU A 8 -3.19 -13.21 20.22
C GLU A 8 -3.17 -14.42 19.28
N ASN A 9 -3.00 -15.63 19.85
CA ASN A 9 -3.01 -16.91 19.11
C ASN A 9 -4.43 -17.32 18.65
N ILE A 10 -5.11 -16.46 17.90
CA ILE A 10 -6.48 -16.73 17.42
C ILE A 10 -6.54 -17.84 16.37
N GLU A 11 -5.42 -18.16 15.74
CA GLU A 11 -5.24 -19.32 14.85
C GLU A 11 -5.52 -20.65 15.56
N GLN A 12 -5.16 -20.77 16.84
CA GLN A 12 -5.42 -21.97 17.63
C GLN A 12 -6.93 -22.16 17.91
N GLY A 13 -7.69 -21.07 17.90
CA GLY A 13 -9.16 -21.09 17.98
C GLY A 13 -9.85 -21.37 16.64
N GLY A 14 -9.11 -21.69 15.57
CA GLY A 14 -9.66 -22.00 14.25
C GLY A 14 -10.08 -20.78 13.43
N GLN A 15 -9.61 -19.58 13.77
CA GLN A 15 -9.83 -18.40 12.94
C GLN A 15 -9.16 -18.60 11.59
N LYS A 16 -9.97 -18.74 10.53
CA LYS A 16 -9.53 -19.18 9.21
C LYS A 16 -8.43 -18.27 8.59
N GLN A 17 -8.55 -16.95 8.74
CA GLN A 17 -7.60 -16.01 8.14
C GLN A 17 -6.26 -16.02 8.88
N ALA A 18 -6.25 -16.24 10.19
CA ALA A 18 -5.04 -16.40 10.97
C ALA A 18 -4.38 -17.76 10.70
N SER A 19 -5.16 -18.82 10.63
CA SER A 19 -4.67 -20.21 10.52
C SER A 19 -3.77 -20.42 9.30
N TRP A 20 -4.11 -19.87 8.13
CA TRP A 20 -3.26 -20.05 6.96
C TRP A 20 -2.06 -19.10 6.95
N ARG A 21 -2.21 -17.86 7.47
CA ARG A 21 -1.14 -16.86 7.49
C ARG A 21 -0.01 -17.22 8.44
N THR A 22 -0.34 -17.84 9.56
CA THR A 22 0.65 -18.23 10.58
C THR A 22 1.25 -19.62 10.37
N ASN A 23 0.76 -20.38 9.35
CA ASN A 23 1.26 -21.69 9.01
C ASN A 23 2.35 -21.60 7.94
N PRO A 24 3.63 -21.93 8.24
CA PRO A 24 4.75 -21.86 7.28
C PRO A 24 4.56 -22.74 6.04
N GLU A 25 3.83 -23.85 6.15
CA GLU A 25 3.57 -24.74 5.01
C GLU A 25 2.63 -24.12 3.97
N ILE A 26 1.84 -23.14 4.37
CA ILE A 26 0.84 -22.47 3.52
C ILE A 26 1.30 -21.05 3.16
N ALA A 27 1.70 -20.27 4.15
CA ALA A 27 2.13 -18.89 3.97
C ALA A 27 3.54 -18.74 3.40
N GLY A 28 4.39 -19.79 3.54
CA GLY A 28 5.77 -19.75 3.07
C GLY A 28 6.72 -19.16 4.11
N LEU A 29 7.60 -18.25 3.70
CA LEU A 29 8.73 -17.80 4.51
C LEU A 29 8.41 -16.63 5.46
N SER A 30 7.27 -15.99 5.29
CA SER A 30 6.89 -14.79 6.06
C SER A 30 5.38 -14.73 6.24
N SER A 31 4.93 -14.18 7.35
CA SER A 31 3.53 -13.87 7.60
C SER A 31 3.28 -12.38 7.45
N CYS A 32 3.70 -11.57 8.38
CA CYS A 32 3.42 -10.13 8.41
C CYS A 32 4.01 -9.41 7.19
N MET A 33 5.28 -9.62 6.89
CA MET A 33 5.92 -8.93 5.77
C MET A 33 5.43 -9.45 4.42
N GLY A 34 5.18 -10.75 4.29
CA GLY A 34 4.61 -11.34 3.07
C GLY A 34 3.16 -10.91 2.81
N ASP A 35 2.37 -10.69 3.87
CA ASP A 35 0.96 -10.28 3.76
C ASP A 35 0.83 -8.75 3.59
N ILE A 36 1.34 -7.96 4.53
CA ILE A 36 1.11 -6.51 4.55
C ILE A 36 2.34 -5.65 4.27
N GLY A 37 3.55 -6.20 4.43
CA GLY A 37 4.79 -5.50 4.03
C GLY A 37 4.86 -5.27 2.52
N THR A 38 4.38 -6.21 1.71
CA THR A 38 4.29 -6.09 0.25
C THR A 38 3.40 -4.91 -0.20
N HIS A 39 2.35 -4.59 0.54
CA HIS A 39 1.56 -3.38 0.26
C HIS A 39 2.36 -2.10 0.49
N CYS A 40 3.21 -2.08 1.52
CA CYS A 40 4.07 -0.93 1.79
C CYS A 40 5.12 -0.75 0.70
N GLU A 41 5.75 -1.84 0.29
CA GLU A 41 6.76 -1.86 -0.78
C GLU A 41 6.17 -1.33 -2.07
N ASN A 42 5.08 -1.93 -2.56
CA ASN A 42 4.40 -1.51 -3.78
C ASN A 42 3.97 -0.03 -3.72
N LEU A 43 3.42 0.43 -2.59
CA LEU A 43 3.02 1.82 -2.42
C LEU A 43 4.21 2.78 -2.49
N ILE A 44 5.35 2.42 -1.90
CA ILE A 44 6.57 3.23 -1.94
C ILE A 44 7.05 3.39 -3.38
N GLU A 45 7.20 2.29 -4.13
CA GLU A 45 7.68 2.32 -5.51
C GLU A 45 6.68 3.02 -6.44
N TYR A 46 5.40 2.74 -6.30
CA TYR A 46 4.34 3.38 -7.08
C TYR A 46 4.29 4.90 -6.91
N ILE A 47 4.35 5.38 -5.66
CA ILE A 47 4.26 6.83 -5.36
C ILE A 47 5.53 7.57 -5.72
N THR A 48 6.69 6.96 -5.47
CA THR A 48 7.99 7.63 -5.69
C THR A 48 8.54 7.45 -7.11
N GLY A 49 8.13 6.39 -7.80
CA GLY A 49 8.73 5.96 -9.06
C GLY A 49 10.19 5.50 -8.91
N LEU A 50 10.63 5.16 -7.70
CA LEU A 50 11.99 4.74 -7.38
C LEU A 50 11.98 3.26 -6.99
N GLU A 51 12.90 2.50 -7.56
CA GLU A 51 13.12 1.10 -7.21
C GLU A 51 13.90 0.97 -5.90
N ILE A 52 13.56 -0.02 -5.08
CA ILE A 52 14.33 -0.42 -3.90
C ILE A 52 15.60 -1.13 -4.37
N THR A 53 16.76 -0.59 -4.03
CA THR A 53 18.06 -1.10 -4.47
C THR A 53 18.78 -1.91 -3.41
N GLU A 54 18.58 -1.59 -2.14
CA GLU A 54 19.14 -2.31 -1.00
C GLU A 54 18.16 -2.22 0.18
N LEU A 55 18.17 -3.24 1.01
CA LEU A 55 17.42 -3.26 2.25
C LEU A 55 18.19 -3.93 3.40
N CYS A 56 17.82 -3.54 4.62
CA CYS A 56 18.24 -4.21 5.86
C CYS A 56 16.99 -4.42 6.71
N ALA A 57 16.64 -5.68 6.95
CA ALA A 57 15.41 -6.06 7.63
C ALA A 57 15.68 -6.64 9.02
N ASP A 58 14.82 -6.27 9.96
CA ASP A 58 14.64 -6.92 11.25
C ASP A 58 13.22 -7.48 11.30
N LEU A 59 13.11 -8.80 11.22
CA LEU A 59 11.83 -9.52 11.26
C LEU A 59 11.73 -10.24 12.59
N THR A 60 10.66 -10.03 13.33
CA THR A 60 10.48 -10.54 14.66
C THR A 60 9.16 -11.27 14.82
N THR A 61 9.19 -12.31 15.65
CA THR A 61 8.01 -13.07 16.09
C THR A 61 7.83 -12.83 17.58
N PHE A 62 6.84 -12.02 17.95
CA PHE A 62 6.54 -11.71 19.35
C PHE A 62 5.53 -12.66 19.96
N VAL A 63 4.54 -13.11 19.19
CA VAL A 63 3.50 -14.01 19.72
C VAL A 63 4.06 -15.41 19.87
N LYS A 64 4.08 -15.87 21.13
CA LYS A 64 4.68 -17.17 21.49
C LYS A 64 4.04 -18.33 20.73
N GLY A 65 4.90 -19.17 20.14
CA GLY A 65 4.48 -20.38 19.43
C GLY A 65 4.25 -20.21 17.95
N ARG A 66 4.33 -18.99 17.40
CA ARG A 66 4.39 -18.76 15.96
C ARG A 66 5.76 -19.08 15.39
N GLY A 67 5.79 -19.53 14.15
CA GLY A 67 7.00 -19.82 13.40
C GLY A 67 7.38 -18.76 12.37
N LEU A 68 6.49 -17.79 12.12
CA LEU A 68 6.68 -16.71 11.15
C LEU A 68 6.61 -15.34 11.83
N ASP A 69 7.15 -14.33 11.19
CA ASP A 69 7.14 -12.95 11.64
C ASP A 69 5.71 -12.40 11.84
N ASP A 70 5.51 -11.65 12.90
CA ASP A 70 4.30 -10.86 13.16
C ASP A 70 4.58 -9.36 13.26
N ASP A 71 5.86 -8.99 13.18
CA ASP A 71 6.37 -7.62 13.10
C ASP A 71 7.62 -7.57 12.24
N GLY A 72 7.85 -6.46 11.56
CA GLY A 72 9.07 -6.25 10.81
C GLY A 72 9.36 -4.77 10.52
N SER A 73 10.63 -4.43 10.65
CA SER A 73 11.17 -3.11 10.36
C SER A 73 12.26 -3.22 9.30
N ILE A 74 12.17 -2.42 8.25
CA ILE A 74 13.11 -2.46 7.13
C ILE A 74 13.66 -1.07 6.86
N LEU A 75 14.98 -0.95 6.83
CA LEU A 75 15.68 0.21 6.28
C LEU A 75 15.87 0.01 4.78
N LEU A 76 15.53 1.02 4.00
CA LEU A 76 15.53 0.97 2.54
C LEU A 76 16.50 1.98 1.93
N LYS A 77 17.16 1.57 0.84
CA LYS A 77 17.75 2.49 -0.12
C LYS A 77 16.94 2.41 -1.42
N LEU A 78 16.55 3.57 -1.95
CA LEU A 78 15.79 3.70 -3.18
C LEU A 78 16.58 4.55 -4.18
N GLY A 79 16.67 4.08 -5.42
CA GLY A 79 17.46 4.74 -6.43
C GLY A 79 18.88 5.05 -5.94
N LYS A 80 19.39 6.24 -6.27
CA LYS A 80 20.77 6.61 -5.91
C LYS A 80 20.92 7.23 -4.51
N ASN A 81 20.00 8.10 -4.10
CA ASN A 81 20.20 8.97 -2.94
C ASN A 81 19.04 8.98 -1.94
N THR A 82 17.97 8.23 -2.18
CA THR A 82 16.80 8.22 -1.31
C THR A 82 16.93 7.13 -0.24
N ARG A 83 16.40 7.41 0.95
CA ARG A 83 16.32 6.49 2.07
C ARG A 83 14.89 6.38 2.52
N GLY A 84 14.52 5.19 2.97
CA GLY A 84 13.18 4.92 3.49
C GLY A 84 13.21 4.03 4.71
N ILE A 85 12.11 4.03 5.43
CA ILE A 85 11.82 3.10 6.52
C ILE A 85 10.46 2.51 6.22
N LEU A 86 10.39 1.19 6.24
CA LEU A 86 9.14 0.46 6.16
C LEU A 86 8.96 -0.27 7.47
N TRP A 87 7.79 -0.13 8.08
CA TRP A 87 7.36 -0.90 9.22
C TRP A 87 6.00 -1.51 8.95
N ALA A 88 5.88 -2.80 9.21
CA ALA A 88 4.63 -3.53 9.16
C ALA A 88 4.49 -4.39 10.43
N SER A 89 3.30 -4.41 11.01
CA SER A 89 3.01 -5.16 12.23
C SER A 89 1.57 -5.66 12.19
N GLN A 90 1.35 -6.90 12.57
CA GLN A 90 0.00 -7.46 12.75
C GLN A 90 -0.40 -7.58 14.23
N ILE A 91 0.46 -7.08 15.12
CA ILE A 91 0.29 -7.14 16.58
C ILE A 91 0.23 -5.76 17.26
N ALA A 92 0.10 -4.70 16.47
CA ALA A 92 -0.01 -3.32 16.96
C ALA A 92 -1.42 -3.05 17.51
N ILE A 93 -1.67 -3.40 18.76
CA ILE A 93 -2.98 -3.27 19.44
C ILE A 93 -3.49 -1.84 19.32
N GLY A 94 -4.76 -1.68 18.93
CA GLY A 94 -5.40 -0.39 18.71
C GLY A 94 -5.37 0.09 17.26
N GLU A 95 -4.55 -0.55 16.40
CA GLU A 95 -4.55 -0.31 14.97
C GLU A 95 -5.43 -1.35 14.24
N GLU A 96 -6.32 -0.86 13.38
CA GLU A 96 -7.21 -1.72 12.59
C GLU A 96 -6.57 -2.07 11.25
N ASN A 97 -6.38 -1.09 10.37
CA ASN A 97 -5.83 -1.26 9.03
C ASN A 97 -5.15 0.05 8.59
N CYS A 98 -4.07 0.42 9.27
CA CYS A 98 -3.46 1.74 9.20
C CYS A 98 -2.31 1.81 8.19
N LEU A 99 -2.59 1.54 6.91
CA LEU A 99 -1.63 1.84 5.86
C LEU A 99 -1.48 3.35 5.72
N ASN A 100 -0.25 3.83 5.81
CA ASN A 100 0.06 5.24 5.60
C ASN A 100 1.43 5.41 4.95
N ILE A 101 1.61 6.55 4.29
CA ILE A 101 2.89 6.91 3.67
C ILE A 101 3.19 8.39 3.87
N ARG A 102 4.45 8.70 4.14
CA ARG A 102 5.02 10.04 4.12
C ARG A 102 6.23 10.06 3.20
N VAL A 103 6.26 11.04 2.30
CA VAL A 103 7.38 11.23 1.37
C VAL A 103 7.93 12.62 1.57
N TYR A 104 9.20 12.71 1.90
CA TYR A 104 9.91 13.97 2.17
C TYR A 104 10.83 14.31 1.02
N GLY A 105 10.68 15.47 0.42
CA GLY A 105 11.53 16.00 -0.63
C GLY A 105 12.08 17.39 -0.28
N GLU A 106 12.96 17.91 -1.11
CA GLU A 106 13.64 19.20 -0.90
C GLU A 106 12.68 20.40 -0.86
N LYS A 107 11.56 20.33 -1.56
CA LYS A 107 10.60 21.44 -1.71
C LYS A 107 9.37 21.30 -0.82
N GLY A 108 9.16 20.12 -0.26
CA GLY A 108 7.99 19.82 0.55
C GLY A 108 7.83 18.34 0.81
N SER A 109 6.72 17.96 1.41
CA SER A 109 6.40 16.56 1.68
C SER A 109 4.93 16.24 1.42
N LEU A 110 4.66 14.95 1.29
CA LEU A 110 3.33 14.39 1.12
C LEU A 110 3.01 13.50 2.31
N GLU A 111 1.76 13.50 2.74
CA GLU A 111 1.26 12.60 3.77
C GLU A 111 -0.13 12.09 3.38
N TRP A 112 -0.29 10.76 3.39
CA TRP A 112 -1.55 10.09 3.10
C TRP A 112 -1.81 8.97 4.10
N HIS A 113 -3.08 8.79 4.46
CA HIS A 113 -3.55 7.77 5.38
C HIS A 113 -4.75 7.04 4.80
N GLN A 114 -4.74 5.70 4.84
CA GLN A 114 -5.84 4.87 4.38
C GLN A 114 -7.15 5.10 5.16
N LYS A 115 -7.07 5.48 6.43
CA LYS A 115 -8.26 5.83 7.25
C LYS A 115 -9.00 7.08 6.72
N GLU A 116 -8.30 7.94 5.94
CA GLU A 116 -8.84 9.12 5.26
C GLU A 116 -8.44 9.13 3.77
N PRO A 117 -8.86 8.11 2.99
CA PRO A 117 -8.27 7.81 1.68
C PRO A 117 -8.47 8.93 0.66
N ASN A 118 -9.49 9.76 0.86
CA ASN A 118 -9.83 10.85 -0.06
C ASN A 118 -9.08 12.15 0.22
N THR A 119 -8.13 12.14 1.13
CA THR A 119 -7.40 13.33 1.60
C THR A 119 -5.90 13.12 1.45
N LEU A 120 -5.21 14.08 0.81
CA LEU A 120 -3.76 14.17 0.75
C LEU A 120 -3.32 15.48 1.37
N LEU A 121 -2.39 15.44 2.30
CA LEU A 121 -1.70 16.62 2.81
C LEU A 121 -0.44 16.88 2.00
N VAL A 122 -0.26 18.13 1.57
CA VAL A 122 0.92 18.61 0.86
C VAL A 122 1.55 19.71 1.70
N HIS A 123 2.71 19.44 2.26
CA HIS A 123 3.47 20.39 3.07
C HIS A 123 4.53 21.04 2.20
N TRP A 124 4.64 22.36 2.24
CA TRP A 124 5.59 23.13 1.46
C TRP A 124 6.66 23.75 2.35
N LEU A 125 7.88 23.83 1.85
CA LEU A 125 8.97 24.50 2.57
C LEU A 125 8.66 25.97 2.90
N ASN A 126 7.99 26.67 2.00
CA ASN A 126 7.80 28.12 2.05
C ASN A 126 6.35 28.56 1.80
N LYS A 127 5.39 27.66 1.96
CA LYS A 127 3.95 27.95 1.84
C LYS A 127 3.19 27.21 2.93
N PRO A 128 1.94 27.60 3.21
CA PRO A 128 1.05 26.84 4.08
C PRO A 128 0.82 25.43 3.56
N THR A 129 0.51 24.51 4.46
CA THR A 129 0.06 23.16 4.12
C THR A 129 -1.23 23.22 3.32
N GLU A 130 -1.28 22.51 2.22
CA GLU A 130 -2.47 22.33 1.40
C GLU A 130 -3.12 20.99 1.73
N LEU A 131 -4.43 20.99 1.86
CA LEU A 131 -5.25 19.79 1.92
C LEU A 131 -5.90 19.57 0.55
N LYS A 132 -5.56 18.47 -0.11
CA LYS A 132 -6.15 18.08 -1.41
C LYS A 132 -7.18 16.99 -1.21
N ARG A 133 -8.37 17.19 -1.82
CA ARG A 133 -9.46 16.21 -1.77
C ARG A 133 -9.72 15.63 -3.16
N THR A 134 -10.05 14.34 -3.21
CA THR A 134 -10.50 13.68 -4.45
C THR A 134 -11.72 14.37 -5.04
N ALA A 135 -11.96 14.17 -6.34
CA ALA A 135 -13.07 14.75 -7.10
C ALA A 135 -13.13 16.29 -7.13
N THR A 136 -12.07 16.98 -6.75
CA THR A 136 -11.97 18.44 -6.89
C THR A 136 -11.21 18.82 -8.17
N PRO A 137 -11.41 20.02 -8.74
CA PRO A 137 -10.70 20.45 -9.94
C PRO A 137 -9.19 20.71 -9.74
N PHE A 138 -8.72 20.61 -8.49
CA PHE A 138 -7.33 20.89 -8.11
C PHE A 138 -6.44 19.65 -8.01
N VAL A 139 -6.94 18.48 -8.43
CA VAL A 139 -6.19 17.22 -8.45
C VAL A 139 -5.80 16.83 -9.87
N GLY A 140 -4.79 15.97 -10.00
CA GLY A 140 -4.27 15.54 -11.29
C GLY A 140 -5.22 14.60 -12.04
N LYS A 141 -4.95 14.41 -13.34
CA LYS A 141 -5.76 13.55 -14.23
C LYS A 141 -5.90 12.12 -13.72
N THR A 142 -4.85 11.56 -13.15
CA THR A 142 -4.86 10.21 -12.57
C THR A 142 -5.87 10.10 -11.43
N SER A 143 -5.91 11.07 -10.52
CA SER A 143 -6.91 11.09 -9.45
C SER A 143 -8.33 11.20 -10.02
N ILE A 144 -8.55 12.10 -10.98
CA ILE A 144 -9.87 12.29 -11.62
C ILE A 144 -10.34 10.99 -12.29
N SER A 145 -9.46 10.30 -13.01
CA SER A 145 -9.84 9.06 -13.74
C SER A 145 -10.14 7.87 -12.81
N ASN A 146 -9.64 7.91 -11.58
CA ASN A 146 -9.84 6.86 -10.58
C ASN A 146 -10.91 7.21 -9.53
N THR A 147 -11.55 8.34 -9.64
CA THR A 147 -12.64 8.79 -8.76
C THR A 147 -13.97 8.74 -9.52
N ARG A 148 -15.02 8.21 -8.88
CA ARG A 148 -16.35 8.04 -9.48
C ARG A 148 -17.40 8.96 -8.90
N LEU A 149 -17.30 9.24 -7.61
CA LEU A 149 -18.29 10.02 -6.88
C LEU A 149 -17.96 11.51 -6.89
N PRO A 150 -18.93 12.39 -6.80
CA PRO A 150 -18.71 13.82 -6.65
C PRO A 150 -17.95 14.16 -5.38
N ALA A 151 -17.31 15.32 -5.36
CA ALA A 151 -16.59 15.81 -4.19
C ALA A 151 -17.45 15.76 -2.92
N GLY A 152 -16.86 15.34 -1.81
CA GLY A 152 -17.54 15.18 -0.53
C GLY A 152 -18.21 13.83 -0.30
N HIS A 153 -18.29 12.97 -1.31
CA HIS A 153 -18.73 11.58 -1.16
C HIS A 153 -17.50 10.70 -0.90
N PRO A 154 -17.50 9.86 0.14
CA PRO A 154 -16.35 9.00 0.42
C PRO A 154 -16.26 7.85 -0.58
N GLU A 155 -15.05 7.64 -1.10
CA GLU A 155 -14.65 6.43 -1.82
C GLU A 155 -13.57 5.73 -1.02
N GLY A 156 -13.46 4.40 -1.15
CA GLY A 156 -12.49 3.64 -0.39
C GLY A 156 -12.16 2.29 -1.01
N TYR A 157 -12.15 1.25 -0.20
CA TYR A 157 -11.69 -0.09 -0.54
C TYR A 157 -12.39 -0.70 -1.77
N ILE A 158 -13.72 -0.61 -1.84
CA ILE A 158 -14.49 -1.20 -2.94
C ILE A 158 -14.17 -0.51 -4.26
N GLU A 159 -14.12 0.83 -4.27
CA GLU A 159 -13.82 1.63 -5.46
C GLU A 159 -12.36 1.44 -5.91
N ALA A 160 -11.43 1.26 -4.97
CA ALA A 160 -10.03 0.95 -5.28
C ALA A 160 -9.92 -0.40 -6.01
N PHE A 161 -10.57 -1.44 -5.52
CA PHE A 161 -10.63 -2.74 -6.22
C PHE A 161 -11.34 -2.62 -7.59
N ALA A 162 -12.42 -1.87 -7.67
CA ALA A 162 -13.11 -1.63 -8.94
C ALA A 162 -12.19 -0.95 -9.97
N ASN A 163 -11.26 -0.09 -9.56
CA ASN A 163 -10.26 0.51 -10.45
C ASN A 163 -9.31 -0.55 -11.02
N ILE A 164 -8.79 -1.46 -10.18
CA ILE A 164 -7.90 -2.55 -10.61
C ILE A 164 -8.60 -3.43 -11.64
N TYR A 165 -9.81 -3.91 -11.34
CA TYR A 165 -10.58 -4.73 -12.26
C TYR A 165 -10.92 -4.02 -13.57
N ASN A 166 -11.25 -2.73 -13.51
CA ASN A 166 -11.53 -1.93 -14.70
C ASN A 166 -10.28 -1.78 -15.58
N ASN A 167 -9.12 -1.52 -14.99
CA ASN A 167 -7.86 -1.40 -15.71
C ASN A 167 -7.47 -2.73 -16.37
N PHE A 168 -7.58 -3.84 -15.63
CA PHE A 168 -7.34 -5.18 -16.18
C PHE A 168 -8.30 -5.51 -17.33
N ALA A 169 -9.60 -5.29 -17.17
CA ALA A 169 -10.59 -5.57 -18.20
C ALA A 169 -10.35 -4.74 -19.48
N ASN A 170 -9.97 -3.48 -19.33
CA ASN A 170 -9.62 -2.61 -20.45
C ASN A 170 -8.34 -3.08 -21.15
N ALA A 171 -7.31 -3.47 -20.42
CA ALA A 171 -6.08 -4.01 -20.99
C ALA A 171 -6.35 -5.31 -21.79
N LEU A 172 -7.12 -6.22 -21.20
CA LEU A 172 -7.53 -7.47 -21.85
C LEU A 172 -8.35 -7.21 -23.13
N SER A 173 -9.34 -6.33 -23.04
CA SER A 173 -10.17 -5.93 -24.19
C SER A 173 -9.32 -5.37 -25.33
N ASN A 174 -8.37 -4.50 -25.03
CA ASN A 174 -7.46 -3.95 -26.05
C ASN A 174 -6.60 -5.03 -26.69
N LYS A 175 -6.11 -6.00 -25.89
CA LYS A 175 -5.34 -7.15 -26.40
C LYS A 175 -6.18 -8.01 -27.34
N ILE A 176 -7.40 -8.37 -26.94
CA ILE A 176 -8.32 -9.20 -27.74
C ILE A 176 -8.72 -8.49 -29.06
N LEU A 177 -9.08 -7.22 -28.97
CA LEU A 177 -9.50 -6.42 -30.12
C LEU A 177 -8.34 -5.92 -30.98
N LYS A 178 -7.09 -6.29 -30.65
CA LYS A 178 -5.86 -5.84 -31.33
C LYS A 178 -5.78 -4.31 -31.49
N LYS A 179 -6.34 -3.57 -30.54
CA LYS A 179 -6.28 -2.11 -30.54
C LYS A 179 -4.85 -1.68 -30.22
N THR A 180 -4.17 -1.09 -31.19
CA THR A 180 -2.78 -0.60 -31.06
C THR A 180 -2.66 0.76 -30.37
N ASN A 181 -3.65 1.18 -29.61
CA ASN A 181 -3.61 2.48 -28.95
C ASN A 181 -2.54 2.47 -27.85
N LYS A 182 -1.33 2.88 -28.21
CA LYS A 182 -0.15 2.99 -27.35
C LYS A 182 -0.28 4.05 -26.23
N SER A 183 -1.39 4.80 -26.18
CA SER A 183 -1.52 5.98 -25.31
C SER A 183 -2.13 5.72 -23.94
N THR A 184 -2.72 4.55 -23.71
CA THR A 184 -3.32 4.20 -22.41
C THR A 184 -2.56 3.03 -21.81
N LYS A 185 -1.58 3.33 -20.97
CA LYS A 185 -1.05 2.36 -20.02
C LYS A 185 -2.09 2.20 -18.94
N TYR A 186 -2.73 1.03 -18.88
CA TYR A 186 -3.57 0.66 -17.75
C TYR A 186 -2.66 0.16 -16.64
N ASP A 187 -2.84 0.74 -15.46
CA ASP A 187 -2.01 0.47 -14.31
C ASP A 187 -2.61 -0.65 -13.47
N TYR A 188 -1.93 -1.77 -13.41
CA TYR A 188 -2.23 -2.92 -12.54
C TYR A 188 -0.94 -3.72 -12.35
N PRO A 189 -0.72 -4.33 -11.17
CA PRO A 189 0.45 -5.16 -10.91
C PRO A 189 0.52 -6.35 -11.87
N ASN A 190 1.70 -6.72 -12.28
CA ASN A 190 1.98 -7.89 -13.10
C ASN A 190 3.01 -8.81 -12.39
N VAL A 191 3.42 -9.91 -13.02
CA VAL A 191 4.30 -10.89 -12.40
C VAL A 191 5.77 -10.44 -12.28
N ASP A 192 6.11 -9.31 -12.86
CA ASP A 192 7.45 -8.74 -12.80
C ASP A 192 7.54 -7.61 -11.73
N ASP A 193 6.40 -7.19 -11.18
CA ASP A 193 6.30 -6.25 -10.06
C ASP A 193 6.39 -7.03 -8.73
#